data_ae9c5f52b71d6aabc0f2ae22ca969916
#
_entry.id   ae9c5f52b71d6aabc0f2ae22ca969916
#
_cell.length_a   1.000
_cell.length_b   1.000
_cell.length_c   1.000
_cell.angle_alpha   90.00
_cell.angle_beta   90.00
_cell.angle_gamma   90.00
#
_symmetry.space_group_name_H-M   'P 1'
#
loop_
_entity.id
_entity.type
_entity.pdbx_description
1 polymer ?
#
loop_
_entity_poly.entity_id
_entity_poly.type
_entity_poly.pdbx_seq_one_letter_code
_entity_poly.pdbx_strand_id
1 'polypeptide(L)'
;FKVATPVFDGASFYQICEELKKAYEKNPVVNYEMDPANNKIIGKAKLYDGRTGEAFLNPVTIGYMYYLKLGHLVDDKIHARSIGSYALVTQQPLGGKSQFGGQRFGEMEVWALEAYGAAYTLQELLTVKSDDVTGRSLVYDAIVHGKNTPKPGVPESFHVMIREVHSLGLDIETNGDK
;
A
#
# COMPACT_ATOMS: atom_id res chain seq x y z
N PHE A 1 5.82 -22.53 -30.28
CA PHE A 1 6.40 -23.87 -30.02
C PHE A 1 6.72 -23.98 -28.51
N LYS A 2 6.83 -25.20 -28.01
CA LYS A 2 7.13 -25.45 -26.61
C LYS A 2 8.61 -25.73 -26.43
N VAL A 3 9.21 -25.10 -25.39
CA VAL A 3 10.61 -25.31 -25.01
C VAL A 3 10.65 -25.75 -23.55
N ALA A 4 11.51 -26.68 -23.23
CA ALA A 4 11.78 -27.09 -21.86
C ALA A 4 13.28 -26.94 -21.56
N THR A 5 13.57 -26.36 -20.40
CA THR A 5 14.92 -26.25 -19.87
C THR A 5 15.01 -26.94 -18.50
N PRO A 6 16.15 -27.55 -18.13
CA PRO A 6 16.38 -28.05 -16.78
C PRO A 6 16.27 -26.92 -15.76
N VAL A 7 15.88 -27.25 -14.52
CA VAL A 7 15.56 -26.26 -13.46
C VAL A 7 16.75 -25.36 -13.10
N PHE A 8 17.97 -25.91 -13.11
CA PHE A 8 19.19 -25.16 -12.74
C PHE A 8 20.19 -25.03 -13.88
N ASP A 9 19.75 -25.28 -15.12
CA ASP A 9 20.58 -25.15 -16.30
C ASP A 9 19.85 -24.22 -17.29
N GLY A 10 20.53 -23.18 -17.75
CA GLY A 10 19.98 -22.19 -18.69
C GLY A 10 20.47 -22.44 -20.11
N ALA A 11 19.62 -22.10 -21.09
CA ALA A 11 20.05 -22.10 -22.48
C ALA A 11 21.05 -20.96 -22.75
N SER A 12 22.12 -21.25 -23.51
CA SER A 12 23.03 -20.21 -23.97
C SER A 12 22.36 -19.29 -24.99
N PHE A 13 22.87 -18.07 -25.14
CA PHE A 13 22.36 -17.12 -26.12
C PHE A 13 22.27 -17.70 -27.53
N TYR A 14 23.26 -18.49 -27.94
CA TYR A 14 23.28 -19.13 -29.24
C TYR A 14 22.15 -20.15 -29.42
N GLN A 15 21.89 -20.97 -28.41
CA GLN A 15 20.79 -21.93 -28.44
C GLN A 15 19.43 -21.23 -28.54
N ILE A 16 19.26 -20.11 -27.82
CA ILE A 16 18.05 -19.30 -27.91
C ILE A 16 17.85 -18.74 -29.31
N CYS A 17 18.90 -18.21 -29.96
CA CYS A 17 18.83 -17.70 -31.32
C CYS A 17 18.48 -18.79 -32.34
N GLU A 18 19.01 -20.00 -32.18
CA GLU A 18 18.68 -21.13 -33.07
C GLU A 18 17.21 -21.56 -32.92
N GLU A 19 16.72 -21.65 -31.72
CA GLU A 19 15.31 -21.99 -31.47
C GLU A 19 14.35 -20.88 -31.95
N LEU A 20 14.72 -19.61 -31.80
CA LEU A 20 13.97 -18.48 -32.37
C LEU A 20 13.94 -18.54 -33.90
N LYS A 21 15.03 -18.90 -34.54
CA LYS A 21 15.08 -19.08 -36.00
C LYS A 21 14.12 -20.17 -36.47
N LYS A 22 14.14 -21.33 -35.82
CA LYS A 22 13.20 -22.43 -36.14
C LYS A 22 11.74 -22.03 -35.92
N ALA A 23 11.47 -21.24 -34.88
CA ALA A 23 10.13 -20.72 -34.59
C ALA A 23 9.66 -19.72 -35.66
N TYR A 24 10.56 -18.82 -36.08
CA TYR A 24 10.28 -17.84 -37.12
C TYR A 24 10.01 -18.45 -38.47
N GLU A 25 10.78 -19.48 -38.86
CA GLU A 25 10.56 -20.22 -40.11
C GLU A 25 9.17 -20.89 -40.16
N LYS A 26 8.67 -21.34 -39.01
CA LYS A 26 7.33 -21.94 -38.90
C LYS A 26 6.19 -20.93 -38.88
N ASN A 27 6.44 -19.74 -38.38
CA ASN A 27 5.39 -18.74 -38.12
C ASN A 27 5.93 -17.30 -38.24
N PRO A 28 6.10 -16.74 -39.44
CA PRO A 28 6.71 -15.43 -39.66
C PRO A 28 5.72 -14.29 -39.36
N VAL A 29 5.28 -14.18 -38.10
CA VAL A 29 4.30 -13.16 -37.67
C VAL A 29 4.97 -11.81 -37.40
N VAL A 30 6.27 -11.79 -37.08
CA VAL A 30 7.00 -10.59 -36.69
C VAL A 30 8.35 -10.54 -37.37
N ASN A 31 8.70 -9.41 -37.96
CA ASN A 31 10.03 -9.17 -38.51
C ASN A 31 11.02 -8.92 -37.41
N TYR A 32 11.72 -9.93 -36.94
CA TYR A 32 12.80 -9.79 -35.97
C TYR A 32 14.06 -9.21 -36.65
N GLU A 33 14.76 -8.37 -35.90
CA GLU A 33 16.08 -7.89 -36.31
C GLU A 33 17.11 -9.03 -36.25
N MET A 34 17.96 -9.06 -37.28
CA MET A 34 19.12 -9.93 -37.30
C MET A 34 20.34 -9.20 -36.76
N ASP A 35 21.12 -9.89 -35.97
CA ASP A 35 22.42 -9.41 -35.53
C ASP A 35 23.34 -9.28 -36.77
N PRO A 36 23.80 -8.09 -37.13
CA PRO A 36 24.64 -7.86 -38.28
C PRO A 36 25.99 -8.61 -38.24
N ALA A 37 26.47 -8.92 -37.02
CA ALA A 37 27.73 -9.62 -36.84
C ALA A 37 27.64 -11.14 -37.08
N ASN A 38 26.50 -11.76 -36.75
CA ASN A 38 26.37 -13.21 -36.71
C ASN A 38 25.20 -13.75 -37.57
N ASN A 39 24.46 -12.88 -38.22
CA ASN A 39 23.23 -13.21 -38.97
C ASN A 39 22.22 -14.08 -38.15
N LYS A 40 22.08 -13.79 -36.87
CA LYS A 40 21.21 -14.52 -35.93
C LYS A 40 20.02 -13.67 -35.51
N ILE A 41 18.87 -14.30 -35.36
CA ILE A 41 17.67 -13.64 -34.88
C ILE A 41 17.80 -13.42 -33.35
N ILE A 42 17.76 -12.16 -32.92
CA ILE A 42 17.92 -11.78 -31.50
C ILE A 42 16.59 -11.59 -30.74
N GLY A 43 15.46 -11.95 -31.36
CA GLY A 43 14.14 -11.85 -30.72
C GLY A 43 13.66 -10.41 -30.48
N LYS A 44 14.32 -9.42 -31.10
CA LYS A 44 13.93 -8.01 -31.05
C LYS A 44 13.40 -7.56 -32.39
N ALA A 45 12.45 -6.65 -32.39
CA ALA A 45 11.85 -6.08 -33.59
C ALA A 45 11.77 -4.58 -33.53
N LYS A 46 11.82 -3.92 -34.66
CA LYS A 46 11.61 -2.49 -34.78
C LYS A 46 10.12 -2.19 -34.61
N LEU A 47 9.78 -1.42 -33.60
CA LEU A 47 8.41 -1.00 -33.33
C LEU A 47 8.23 0.50 -33.56
N TYR A 48 6.98 0.89 -33.76
CA TYR A 48 6.56 2.26 -33.98
C TYR A 48 5.55 2.66 -32.89
N ASP A 49 5.60 3.91 -32.45
CA ASP A 49 4.58 4.47 -31.56
C ASP A 49 3.26 4.58 -32.34
N GLY A 50 2.21 3.96 -31.84
CA GLY A 50 0.89 3.96 -32.46
C GLY A 50 0.21 5.35 -32.51
N ARG A 51 0.68 6.33 -31.77
CA ARG A 51 0.13 7.70 -31.73
C ARG A 51 0.88 8.62 -32.68
N THR A 52 2.21 8.59 -32.66
CA THR A 52 3.06 9.51 -33.44
C THR A 52 3.49 8.91 -34.79
N GLY A 53 3.49 7.60 -34.92
CA GLY A 53 4.02 6.88 -36.08
C GLY A 53 5.56 6.85 -36.13
N GLU A 54 6.24 7.37 -35.13
CA GLU A 54 7.69 7.38 -35.04
C GLU A 54 8.24 6.03 -34.57
N ALA A 55 9.40 5.63 -35.10
CA ALA A 55 10.05 4.41 -34.67
C ALA A 55 10.69 4.58 -33.29
N PHE A 56 10.61 3.55 -32.42
CA PHE A 56 11.38 3.51 -31.18
C PHE A 56 12.89 3.53 -31.50
N LEU A 57 13.66 4.21 -30.66
CA LEU A 57 15.10 4.35 -30.81
C LEU A 57 15.83 3.00 -30.78
N ASN A 58 15.36 2.09 -29.95
CA ASN A 58 15.96 0.76 -29.79
C ASN A 58 14.95 -0.33 -30.17
N PRO A 59 15.40 -1.44 -30.76
CA PRO A 59 14.55 -2.59 -31.03
C PRO A 59 14.03 -3.21 -29.72
N VAL A 60 12.79 -3.65 -29.72
CA VAL A 60 12.05 -4.14 -28.55
C VAL A 60 11.80 -5.64 -28.67
N THR A 61 11.94 -6.37 -27.59
CA THR A 61 11.58 -7.79 -27.50
C THR A 61 10.07 -7.94 -27.58
N ILE A 62 9.59 -8.78 -28.50
CA ILE A 62 8.16 -9.06 -28.70
C ILE A 62 7.91 -10.55 -28.53
N GLY A 63 6.80 -10.88 -27.89
CA GLY A 63 6.38 -12.27 -27.75
C GLY A 63 5.05 -12.38 -27.02
N TYR A 64 4.52 -13.59 -26.95
CA TYR A 64 3.38 -13.90 -26.12
C TYR A 64 3.82 -14.01 -24.67
N MET A 65 3.11 -13.31 -23.78
CA MET A 65 3.33 -13.38 -22.34
C MET A 65 2.09 -13.99 -21.67
N TYR A 66 2.33 -14.88 -20.73
CA TYR A 66 1.25 -15.45 -19.93
C TYR A 66 0.86 -14.47 -18.82
N TYR A 67 -0.39 -14.04 -18.81
CA TYR A 67 -0.93 -13.13 -17.82
C TYR A 67 -1.94 -13.84 -16.92
N LEU A 68 -1.85 -13.56 -15.63
CA LEU A 68 -2.80 -14.00 -14.64
C LEU A 68 -3.44 -12.78 -13.99
N LYS A 69 -4.76 -12.78 -13.88
CA LYS A 69 -5.47 -11.85 -13.00
C LYS A 69 -5.44 -12.42 -11.60
N LEU A 70 -4.74 -11.73 -10.69
CA LEU A 70 -4.68 -12.11 -9.28
C LEU A 70 -5.95 -11.65 -8.54
N GLY A 71 -6.34 -12.40 -7.50
CA GLY A 71 -7.51 -12.09 -6.66
C GLY A 71 -7.35 -10.89 -5.74
N HIS A 72 -6.21 -10.18 -5.81
CA HIS A 72 -5.94 -8.97 -5.03
C HIS A 72 -6.58 -7.74 -5.66
N LEU A 73 -7.89 -7.73 -5.74
CA LEU A 73 -8.65 -6.63 -6.33
C LEU A 73 -8.72 -5.44 -5.38
N VAL A 74 -8.68 -4.24 -5.94
CA VAL A 74 -8.77 -2.98 -5.16
C VAL A 74 -10.07 -2.88 -4.37
N ASP A 75 -11.17 -3.34 -4.91
CA ASP A 75 -12.49 -3.30 -4.25
C ASP A 75 -12.52 -4.07 -2.93
N ASP A 76 -11.74 -5.16 -2.84
CA ASP A 76 -11.62 -5.94 -1.61
C ASP A 76 -10.69 -5.28 -0.57
N LYS A 77 -9.84 -4.36 -0.98
CA LYS A 77 -8.81 -3.74 -0.13
C LYS A 77 -9.09 -2.29 0.22
N ILE A 78 -9.74 -1.55 -0.67
CA ILE A 78 -10.07 -0.14 -0.41
C ILE A 78 -10.98 -0.03 0.80
N HIS A 79 -10.61 0.85 1.72
CA HIS A 79 -11.37 1.08 2.94
C HIS A 79 -11.19 2.51 3.43
N ALA A 80 -12.27 3.11 3.92
CA ALA A 80 -12.28 4.42 4.56
C ALA A 80 -13.26 4.41 5.73
N ARG A 81 -13.01 5.29 6.69
CA ARG A 81 -13.87 5.45 7.87
C ARG A 81 -13.93 6.92 8.27
N SER A 82 -15.11 7.37 8.64
CA SER A 82 -15.30 8.65 9.38
C SER A 82 -15.64 8.36 10.85
N ILE A 83 -16.80 7.75 11.06
CA ILE A 83 -17.28 7.27 12.37
C ILE A 83 -17.63 5.79 12.25
N GLY A 84 -17.67 5.08 13.35
CA GLY A 84 -17.99 3.65 13.36
C GLY A 84 -18.01 3.06 14.76
N SER A 85 -17.88 1.76 14.90
CA SER A 85 -17.91 1.05 16.16
C SER A 85 -16.59 1.20 16.93
N TYR A 86 -16.69 1.20 18.25
CA TYR A 86 -15.59 1.35 19.18
C TYR A 86 -15.58 0.21 20.19
N ALA A 87 -14.39 -0.10 20.73
CA ALA A 87 -14.26 -1.07 21.82
C ALA A 87 -14.91 -0.55 23.11
N LEU A 88 -15.51 -1.45 23.89
CA LEU A 88 -16.26 -1.05 25.09
C LEU A 88 -15.35 -0.47 26.19
N VAL A 89 -14.19 -1.09 26.42
CA VAL A 89 -13.31 -0.71 27.55
C VAL A 89 -12.40 0.46 27.16
N THR A 90 -11.65 0.32 26.08
CA THR A 90 -10.65 1.31 25.68
C THR A 90 -11.21 2.45 24.85
N GLN A 91 -12.45 2.34 24.37
CA GLN A 91 -13.09 3.31 23.48
C GLN A 91 -12.32 3.61 22.19
N GLN A 92 -11.38 2.75 21.82
CA GLN A 92 -10.65 2.86 20.58
C GLN A 92 -11.45 2.33 19.39
N PRO A 93 -11.24 2.85 18.17
CA PRO A 93 -11.85 2.30 16.96
C PRO A 93 -11.53 0.82 16.78
N LEU A 94 -12.50 0.02 16.37
CA LEU A 94 -12.26 -1.37 16.01
C LEU A 94 -11.35 -1.45 14.78
N GLY A 95 -10.67 -2.59 14.59
CA GLY A 95 -9.81 -2.87 13.44
C GLY A 95 -10.50 -3.67 12.36
N GLY A 96 -9.98 -3.58 11.13
CA GLY A 96 -10.41 -4.42 10.01
C GLY A 96 -11.55 -3.84 9.17
N LYS A 97 -11.49 -4.09 7.87
CA LYS A 97 -12.48 -3.63 6.88
C LYS A 97 -13.88 -4.18 7.16
N SER A 98 -13.98 -5.44 7.56
CA SER A 98 -15.27 -6.11 7.83
C SER A 98 -16.06 -5.50 8.98
N GLN A 99 -15.38 -4.88 9.93
CA GLN A 99 -15.97 -4.20 11.08
C GLN A 99 -16.10 -2.69 10.89
N PHE A 100 -15.85 -2.20 9.69
CA PHE A 100 -15.77 -0.77 9.40
C PHE A 100 -14.78 -0.06 10.35
N GLY A 101 -13.62 -0.71 10.56
CA GLY A 101 -12.62 -0.30 11.53
C GLY A 101 -11.68 0.79 11.03
N GLY A 102 -10.91 1.36 11.96
CA GLY A 102 -9.87 2.32 11.67
C GLY A 102 -8.53 1.67 11.35
N GLN A 103 -7.60 2.47 10.84
CA GLN A 103 -6.22 2.08 10.63
C GLN A 103 -5.46 2.07 11.96
N ARG A 104 -4.52 1.13 12.10
CA ARG A 104 -3.63 1.10 13.25
C ARG A 104 -2.49 2.09 13.06
N PHE A 105 -2.37 3.02 13.98
CA PHE A 105 -1.20 3.88 14.12
C PHE A 105 -0.29 3.30 15.20
N GLY A 106 0.71 2.55 14.79
CA GLY A 106 1.57 1.77 15.68
C GLY A 106 2.67 2.62 16.34
N GLU A 107 3.48 1.97 17.16
CA GLU A 107 4.57 2.61 17.90
C GLU A 107 5.61 3.24 16.95
N MET A 108 5.96 2.56 15.87
CA MET A 108 6.94 3.09 14.90
C MET A 108 6.41 4.33 14.16
N GLU A 109 5.13 4.39 13.86
CA GLU A 109 4.49 5.56 13.26
C GLU A 109 4.47 6.75 14.24
N VAL A 110 4.30 6.49 15.54
CA VAL A 110 4.44 7.49 16.59
C VAL A 110 5.86 8.06 16.63
N TRP A 111 6.88 7.21 16.57
CA TRP A 111 8.28 7.66 16.51
C TRP A 111 8.58 8.53 15.28
N ALA A 112 7.96 8.24 14.16
CA ALA A 112 8.11 9.07 12.97
C ALA A 112 7.58 10.49 13.18
N LEU A 113 6.41 10.65 13.81
CA LEU A 113 5.86 11.97 14.14
C LEU A 113 6.67 12.70 15.20
N GLU A 114 7.21 11.98 16.18
CA GLU A 114 8.15 12.55 17.16
C GLU A 114 9.41 13.08 16.50
N ALA A 115 9.97 12.33 15.55
CA ALA A 115 11.15 12.75 14.79
C ALA A 115 10.91 14.02 13.96
N TYR A 116 9.70 14.20 13.44
CA TYR A 116 9.29 15.43 12.76
C TYR A 116 8.95 16.58 13.70
N GLY A 117 8.84 16.33 15.01
CA GLY A 117 8.38 17.33 15.97
C GLY A 117 6.92 17.75 15.80
N ALA A 118 6.10 16.91 15.16
CA ALA A 118 4.69 17.20 14.87
C ALA A 118 3.77 16.88 16.06
N ALA A 119 3.94 17.59 17.17
CA ALA A 119 3.26 17.32 18.43
C ALA A 119 1.73 17.45 18.35
N TYR A 120 1.22 18.46 17.68
CA TYR A 120 -0.23 18.66 17.55
C TYR A 120 -0.89 17.57 16.67
N THR A 121 -0.23 17.14 15.62
CA THR A 121 -0.71 16.03 14.79
C THR A 121 -0.75 14.73 15.58
N LEU A 122 0.29 14.45 16.37
CA LEU A 122 0.34 13.28 17.24
C LEU A 122 -0.77 13.32 18.30
N GLN A 123 -0.96 14.47 18.94
CA GLN A 123 -2.03 14.66 19.93
C GLN A 123 -3.41 14.40 19.30
N GLU A 124 -3.69 14.93 18.12
CA GLU A 124 -4.95 14.72 17.41
C GLU A 124 -5.18 13.23 17.10
N LEU A 125 -4.15 12.52 16.62
CA LEU A 125 -4.24 11.09 16.30
C LEU A 125 -4.49 10.22 17.55
N LEU A 126 -3.92 10.59 18.70
CA LEU A 126 -4.06 9.84 19.94
C LEU A 126 -5.34 10.16 20.72
N THR A 127 -6.00 11.29 20.45
CA THR A 127 -7.17 11.75 21.23
C THR A 127 -8.45 11.77 20.39
N VAL A 128 -8.73 12.86 19.70
CA VAL A 128 -10.01 13.09 19.00
C VAL A 128 -10.25 12.16 17.83
N LYS A 129 -9.21 11.60 17.23
CA LYS A 129 -9.32 10.57 16.20
C LYS A 129 -9.34 9.14 16.76
N SER A 130 -9.18 8.96 18.06
CA SER A 130 -9.12 7.66 18.72
C SER A 130 -10.13 7.53 19.85
N ASP A 131 -9.71 7.74 21.08
CA ASP A 131 -10.43 7.35 22.30
C ASP A 131 -10.90 8.51 23.20
N ASP A 132 -10.76 9.76 22.79
CA ASP A 132 -11.44 10.88 23.44
C ASP A 132 -12.92 10.91 23.06
N VAL A 133 -13.75 10.30 23.90
CA VAL A 133 -15.18 10.10 23.64
C VAL A 133 -15.93 11.41 23.40
N THR A 134 -15.67 12.42 24.22
CA THR A 134 -16.32 13.72 24.12
C THR A 134 -15.74 14.53 22.97
N GLY A 135 -14.41 14.56 22.86
CA GLY A 135 -13.70 15.34 21.85
C GLY A 135 -14.02 14.90 20.42
N ARG A 136 -14.14 13.59 20.16
CA ARG A 136 -14.47 13.09 18.82
C ARG A 136 -15.85 13.54 18.33
N SER A 137 -16.83 13.61 19.24
CA SER A 137 -18.18 14.09 18.90
C SER A 137 -18.20 15.59 18.64
N LEU A 138 -17.50 16.36 19.45
CA LEU A 138 -17.39 17.80 19.28
C LEU A 138 -16.63 18.20 18.01
N VAL A 139 -15.55 17.46 17.68
CA VAL A 139 -14.80 17.68 16.43
C VAL A 139 -15.65 17.37 15.21
N TYR A 140 -16.40 16.27 15.24
CA TYR A 140 -17.31 15.92 14.13
C TYR A 140 -18.37 17.01 13.93
N ASP A 141 -19.00 17.49 15.00
CA ASP A 141 -19.96 18.58 14.95
C ASP A 141 -19.34 19.88 14.40
N ALA A 142 -18.14 20.22 14.87
CA ALA A 142 -17.41 21.38 14.39
C ALA A 142 -17.11 21.32 12.87
N ILE A 143 -16.71 20.15 12.37
CA ILE A 143 -16.45 19.94 10.94
C ILE A 143 -17.73 20.10 10.12
N VAL A 144 -18.83 19.50 10.56
CA VAL A 144 -20.13 19.57 9.87
C VAL A 144 -20.62 21.03 9.79
N HIS A 145 -20.42 21.81 10.86
CA HIS A 145 -20.85 23.22 10.91
C HIS A 145 -19.80 24.23 10.42
N GLY A 146 -18.64 23.77 9.94
CA GLY A 146 -17.56 24.64 9.48
C GLY A 146 -16.94 25.52 10.59
N LYS A 147 -16.98 25.05 11.84
CA LYS A 147 -16.40 25.72 13.00
C LYS A 147 -14.97 25.25 13.27
N ASN A 148 -14.22 26.04 14.05
CA ASN A 148 -12.90 25.62 14.53
C ASN A 148 -13.04 24.42 15.46
N THR A 149 -12.09 23.48 15.32
CA THR A 149 -12.03 22.29 16.18
C THR A 149 -11.70 22.67 17.62
N PRO A 150 -12.39 22.06 18.61
CA PRO A 150 -12.09 22.29 20.02
C PRO A 150 -10.74 21.68 20.40
N LYS A 151 -10.23 22.08 21.58
CA LYS A 151 -9.02 21.46 22.12
C LYS A 151 -9.28 19.99 22.47
N PRO A 152 -8.32 19.09 22.19
CA PRO A 152 -8.42 17.70 22.61
C PRO A 152 -8.53 17.54 24.12
N GLY A 153 -9.28 16.52 24.53
CA GLY A 153 -9.38 16.09 25.92
C GLY A 153 -8.34 15.03 26.30
N VAL A 154 -8.65 14.26 27.33
CA VAL A 154 -7.82 13.16 27.84
C VAL A 154 -8.31 11.85 27.21
N PRO A 155 -7.41 10.97 26.74
CA PRO A 155 -7.76 9.66 26.22
C PRO A 155 -8.42 8.76 27.27
N GLU A 156 -9.47 8.02 26.93
CA GLU A 156 -10.11 7.07 27.85
C GLU A 156 -9.17 5.92 28.26
N SER A 157 -8.25 5.52 27.40
CA SER A 157 -7.20 4.56 27.75
C SER A 157 -6.32 5.01 28.91
N PHE A 158 -6.09 6.32 29.06
CA PHE A 158 -5.39 6.87 30.21
C PHE A 158 -6.20 6.72 31.49
N HIS A 159 -7.52 6.95 31.46
CA HIS A 159 -8.40 6.73 32.61
C HIS A 159 -8.47 5.24 33.00
N VAL A 160 -8.46 4.32 32.02
CA VAL A 160 -8.36 2.88 32.28
C VAL A 160 -7.07 2.56 33.01
N MET A 161 -5.93 3.09 32.57
CA MET A 161 -4.63 2.92 33.22
C MET A 161 -4.64 3.42 34.66
N ILE A 162 -5.18 4.61 34.92
CA ILE A 162 -5.31 5.13 36.27
C ILE A 162 -6.12 4.18 37.16
N ARG A 163 -7.27 3.68 36.68
CA ARG A 163 -8.09 2.73 37.46
C ARG A 163 -7.37 1.42 37.74
N GLU A 164 -6.56 0.93 36.79
CA GLU A 164 -5.73 -0.24 36.97
C GLU A 164 -4.66 -0.02 38.04
N VAL A 165 -4.00 1.14 38.04
CA VAL A 165 -3.01 1.52 39.06
C VAL A 165 -3.67 1.67 40.44
N HIS A 166 -4.85 2.29 40.52
CA HIS A 166 -5.63 2.37 41.78
C HIS A 166 -5.97 0.98 42.32
N SER A 167 -6.25 0.00 41.47
CA SER A 167 -6.52 -1.38 41.88
C SER A 167 -5.32 -2.07 42.54
N LEU A 168 -4.10 -1.58 42.26
CA LEU A 168 -2.87 -2.03 42.91
C LEU A 168 -2.55 -1.31 44.22
N GLY A 169 -3.45 -0.41 44.66
CA GLY A 169 -3.27 0.39 45.87
C GLY A 169 -2.35 1.59 45.72
N LEU A 170 -2.05 1.97 44.48
CA LEU A 170 -1.27 3.17 44.16
C LEU A 170 -2.20 4.29 43.71
N ASP A 171 -1.89 5.52 44.01
CA ASP A 171 -2.66 6.70 43.59
C ASP A 171 -1.87 7.54 42.58
N ILE A 172 -2.57 8.01 41.56
CA ILE A 172 -2.04 8.93 40.54
C ILE A 172 -2.96 10.15 40.51
N GLU A 173 -2.45 11.29 40.92
CA GLU A 173 -3.14 12.57 40.77
C GLU A 173 -2.62 13.33 39.55
N THR A 174 -3.55 13.82 38.74
CA THR A 174 -3.22 14.67 37.58
C THR A 174 -3.40 16.16 37.98
N ASN A 175 -2.35 16.96 37.90
CA ASN A 175 -2.37 18.40 38.20
C ASN A 175 -3.07 19.25 37.11
N GLY A 176 -4.14 18.74 36.49
CA GLY A 176 -4.74 19.38 35.32
C GLY A 176 -6.21 19.79 35.46
N ASP A 177 -6.93 19.27 36.42
CA ASP A 177 -8.36 19.52 36.58
C ASP A 177 -8.62 20.52 37.73
N LYS A 178 -8.50 21.81 37.38
CA LYS A 178 -9.19 22.90 38.08
C LYS A 178 -9.93 23.75 37.08
#